data_b9e1c81a6522d60e665d0c1c4724c3da
#
_entry.id   b9e1c81a6522d60e665d0c1c4724c3da
#
_cell.length_a   1.000
_cell.length_b   1.000
_cell.length_c   1.000
_cell.angle_alpha   90.00
_cell.angle_beta   90.00
_cell.angle_gamma   90.00
#
_symmetry.space_group_name_H-M   'P 1'
#
loop_
_entity.id
_entity.type
_entity.pdbx_description
1 polymer ?
#
loop_
_entity_poly.entity_id
_entity_poly.type
_entity_poly.pdbx_seq_one_letter_code
_entity_poly.pdbx_strand_id
1 'polypeptide(L)'
;MDSVHDLGGKQGYGAIDVDEPEVPFKHEWEGRMWGISSCSGSSDWTIDWWRHVREAIDPVDYLTRPYFDSWAQTELAAYVDSGVFTLEEAISGKCQSEAFKAPSPISVDEAVAKDRKRDTNFEVATTKAPKFTVGDSIVAAVTASSHHTRLPAYVRGKAGTVTTHHGSHSFPDLNAHGIEEGQHLYSVAFKAGDLWLDCENADDVIYLDLWESYLEPA
;
A
#
# COMPACT_ATOMS: atom_id res chain seq x y z
N MET A 1 -1.01 9.66 5.70
CA MET A 1 -1.83 9.81 6.95
C MET A 1 -1.15 9.03 8.07
N ASP A 2 -1.05 9.60 9.26
CA ASP A 2 -0.50 8.92 10.44
C ASP A 2 -1.63 8.17 11.15
N SER A 3 -1.63 6.85 11.10
CA SER A 3 -2.68 6.02 11.69
C SER A 3 -2.10 4.68 12.17
N VAL A 4 -2.95 3.83 12.70
CA VAL A 4 -2.59 2.51 13.24
C VAL A 4 -1.99 1.55 12.21
N HIS A 5 -2.16 1.80 10.92
CA HIS A 5 -1.56 1.00 9.86
C HIS A 5 -0.03 1.17 9.76
N ASP A 6 0.53 2.26 10.27
CA ASP A 6 1.98 2.50 10.32
C ASP A 6 2.60 1.76 11.52
N LEU A 7 2.76 0.45 11.36
CA LEU A 7 3.21 -0.47 12.40
C LEU A 7 4.74 -0.67 12.43
N GLY A 8 5.46 -0.12 11.46
CA GLY A 8 6.91 -0.26 11.36
C GLY A 8 7.62 0.21 12.63
N GLY A 9 8.48 -0.63 13.20
CA GLY A 9 9.23 -0.35 14.41
C GLY A 9 8.41 -0.31 15.71
N LYS A 10 7.10 -0.61 15.68
CA LYS A 10 6.28 -0.71 16.90
C LYS A 10 6.40 -2.10 17.52
N GLN A 11 6.51 -2.13 18.84
CA GLN A 11 6.58 -3.35 19.64
C GLN A 11 5.22 -3.69 20.28
N GLY A 12 5.12 -4.86 20.91
CA GLY A 12 3.94 -5.28 21.67
C GLY A 12 3.00 -6.25 20.94
N TYR A 13 3.37 -6.68 19.74
CA TYR A 13 2.58 -7.65 18.94
C TYR A 13 2.98 -9.11 19.20
N GLY A 14 3.95 -9.35 20.08
CA GLY A 14 4.45 -10.70 20.38
C GLY A 14 5.45 -11.21 19.34
N ALA A 15 5.82 -12.48 19.47
CA ALA A 15 6.68 -13.15 18.50
C ALA A 15 5.94 -13.36 17.18
N ILE A 16 6.67 -13.28 16.07
CA ILE A 16 6.13 -13.63 14.75
C ILE A 16 5.84 -15.13 14.74
N ASP A 17 4.60 -15.48 14.38
CA ASP A 17 4.22 -16.88 14.13
C ASP A 17 4.84 -17.28 12.77
N VAL A 18 5.77 -18.23 12.81
CA VAL A 18 6.47 -18.75 11.63
C VAL A 18 5.87 -20.06 11.13
N ASP A 19 4.89 -20.61 11.84
CA ASP A 19 4.19 -21.81 11.43
C ASP A 19 3.11 -21.45 10.41
N GLU A 20 3.40 -21.66 9.12
CA GLU A 20 2.42 -21.45 8.08
C GLU A 20 1.32 -22.52 8.14
N PRO A 21 0.04 -22.13 8.14
CA PRO A 21 -1.05 -23.10 8.10
C PRO A 21 -1.06 -23.86 6.76
N GLU A 22 -1.38 -25.16 6.78
CA GLU A 22 -1.55 -25.97 5.56
C GLU A 22 -2.64 -25.38 4.63
N VAL A 23 -3.62 -24.65 5.19
CA VAL A 23 -4.68 -23.98 4.46
C VAL A 23 -4.46 -22.47 4.52
N PRO A 24 -4.34 -21.77 3.37
CA PRO A 24 -4.02 -20.34 3.33
C PRO A 24 -5.12 -19.43 3.87
N PHE A 25 -6.35 -19.95 4.00
CA PHE A 25 -7.51 -19.21 4.51
C PHE A 25 -7.99 -19.83 5.83
N LYS A 26 -8.15 -18.99 6.87
CA LYS A 26 -8.66 -19.43 8.18
C LYS A 26 -10.15 -19.74 8.15
N HIS A 27 -10.89 -19.06 7.29
CA HIS A 27 -12.33 -19.19 7.12
C HIS A 27 -12.70 -19.34 5.65
N GLU A 28 -13.75 -20.09 5.35
CA GLU A 28 -14.19 -20.35 3.97
C GLU A 28 -14.50 -19.07 3.17
N TRP A 29 -15.04 -18.05 3.83
CA TRP A 29 -15.36 -16.77 3.20
C TRP A 29 -14.13 -15.99 2.73
N GLU A 30 -12.97 -16.18 3.35
CA GLU A 30 -11.72 -15.49 2.99
C GLU A 30 -11.24 -15.87 1.59
N GLY A 31 -11.33 -17.17 1.26
CA GLY A 31 -11.03 -17.63 -0.09
C GLY A 31 -11.99 -17.06 -1.14
N ARG A 32 -13.28 -16.93 -0.79
CA ARG A 32 -14.26 -16.26 -1.66
C ARG A 32 -13.94 -14.78 -1.83
N MET A 33 -13.59 -14.08 -0.76
CA MET A 33 -13.20 -12.66 -0.80
C MET A 33 -11.97 -12.44 -1.68
N TRP A 34 -10.94 -13.28 -1.51
CA TRP A 34 -9.76 -13.26 -2.37
C TRP A 34 -10.12 -13.48 -3.85
N GLY A 35 -11.01 -14.42 -4.12
CA GLY A 35 -11.51 -14.68 -5.48
C GLY A 35 -12.25 -13.49 -6.08
N ILE A 36 -13.11 -12.82 -5.30
CA ILE A 36 -13.80 -11.60 -5.73
C ILE A 36 -12.78 -10.53 -6.11
N SER A 37 -11.85 -10.21 -5.21
CA SER A 37 -10.86 -9.16 -5.44
C SER A 37 -9.91 -9.46 -6.61
N SER A 38 -9.56 -10.73 -6.82
CA SER A 38 -8.67 -11.15 -7.92
C SER A 38 -9.35 -11.16 -9.28
N CYS A 39 -10.67 -11.37 -9.32
CA CYS A 39 -11.46 -11.50 -10.54
C CYS A 39 -12.33 -10.28 -10.84
N SER A 40 -12.50 -9.38 -9.86
CA SER A 40 -13.28 -8.17 -10.07
C SER A 40 -12.61 -7.27 -11.09
N GLY A 41 -13.39 -6.78 -12.03
CA GLY A 41 -12.92 -5.82 -13.03
C GLY A 41 -12.88 -4.37 -12.53
N SER A 42 -12.81 -4.15 -11.22
CA SER A 42 -12.77 -2.81 -10.59
C SER A 42 -11.41 -2.10 -10.82
N SER A 43 -10.92 -2.16 -12.05
CA SER A 43 -9.58 -1.79 -12.46
C SER A 43 -9.32 -0.29 -12.55
N ASP A 44 -10.28 0.55 -12.24
CA ASP A 44 -10.16 2.01 -12.40
C ASP A 44 -9.45 2.67 -11.20
N TRP A 45 -9.26 1.90 -10.13
CA TRP A 45 -8.62 2.37 -8.92
C TRP A 45 -7.14 1.97 -8.86
N THR A 46 -6.30 2.92 -8.48
CA THR A 46 -4.86 2.67 -8.33
C THR A 46 -4.56 1.84 -7.09
N ILE A 47 -3.40 1.18 -7.07
CA ILE A 47 -2.95 0.42 -5.88
C ILE A 47 -2.82 1.33 -4.65
N ASP A 48 -2.48 2.59 -4.83
CA ASP A 48 -2.34 3.53 -3.72
C ASP A 48 -3.68 4.03 -3.22
N TRP A 49 -4.70 4.14 -4.08
CA TRP A 49 -6.09 4.33 -3.66
C TRP A 49 -6.56 3.16 -2.77
N TRP A 50 -6.30 1.91 -3.18
CA TRP A 50 -6.62 0.71 -2.40
C TRP A 50 -5.98 0.73 -1.02
N ARG A 51 -4.71 1.14 -0.93
CA ARG A 51 -4.01 1.31 0.35
C ARG A 51 -4.63 2.41 1.18
N HIS A 52 -4.92 3.57 0.56
CA HIS A 52 -5.50 4.72 1.24
C HIS A 52 -6.87 4.42 1.86
N VAL A 53 -7.75 3.72 1.15
CA VAL A 53 -9.05 3.28 1.69
C VAL A 53 -8.87 2.36 2.90
N ARG A 54 -7.92 1.44 2.84
CA ARG A 54 -7.61 0.56 3.99
C ARG A 54 -7.03 1.33 5.19
N GLU A 55 -6.25 2.35 4.96
CA GLU A 55 -5.71 3.23 6.00
C GLU A 55 -6.80 4.05 6.71
N ALA A 56 -7.94 4.24 6.06
CA ALA A 56 -9.10 4.95 6.60
C ALA A 56 -10.07 4.06 7.40
N ILE A 57 -9.84 2.74 7.45
CA ILE A 57 -10.63 1.82 8.27
C ILE A 57 -10.50 2.22 9.75
N ASP A 58 -11.63 2.07 10.51
CA ASP A 58 -11.61 2.31 11.95
C ASP A 58 -10.42 1.60 12.62
N PRO A 59 -9.63 2.29 13.47
CA PRO A 59 -8.44 1.71 14.07
C PRO A 59 -8.64 0.41 14.83
N VAL A 60 -9.78 0.24 15.50
CA VAL A 60 -10.10 -1.00 16.22
C VAL A 60 -10.35 -2.12 15.23
N ASP A 61 -11.13 -1.84 14.19
CA ASP A 61 -11.43 -2.81 13.13
C ASP A 61 -10.17 -3.23 12.38
N TYR A 62 -9.32 -2.27 12.03
CA TYR A 62 -8.04 -2.54 11.35
C TYR A 62 -7.13 -3.49 12.14
N LEU A 63 -7.05 -3.34 13.46
CA LEU A 63 -6.16 -4.13 14.33
C LEU A 63 -6.75 -5.47 14.78
N THR A 64 -8.08 -5.60 14.82
CA THR A 64 -8.73 -6.78 15.48
C THR A 64 -9.49 -7.69 14.53
N ARG A 65 -9.90 -7.21 13.37
CA ARG A 65 -10.63 -8.03 12.39
C ARG A 65 -9.70 -8.89 11.55
N PRO A 66 -10.19 -10.00 10.99
CA PRO A 66 -9.43 -10.84 10.07
C PRO A 66 -8.87 -10.03 8.88
N TYR A 67 -7.72 -10.44 8.37
CA TYR A 67 -7.03 -9.74 7.28
C TYR A 67 -7.92 -9.47 6.05
N PHE A 68 -8.69 -10.48 5.61
CA PHE A 68 -9.58 -10.36 4.45
C PHE A 68 -10.84 -9.52 4.70
N ASP A 69 -11.16 -9.17 5.96
CA ASP A 69 -12.21 -8.20 6.25
C ASP A 69 -11.85 -6.81 5.70
N SER A 70 -10.58 -6.41 5.83
CA SER A 70 -10.10 -5.15 5.24
C SER A 70 -10.20 -5.14 3.71
N TRP A 71 -10.06 -6.31 3.06
CA TRP A 71 -10.28 -6.45 1.63
C TRP A 71 -11.76 -6.25 1.29
N ALA A 72 -12.66 -6.87 2.06
CA ALA A 72 -14.10 -6.74 1.85
C ALA A 72 -14.56 -5.28 1.96
N GLN A 73 -14.07 -4.54 2.96
CA GLN A 73 -14.38 -3.13 3.12
C GLN A 73 -13.86 -2.28 1.95
N THR A 74 -12.66 -2.56 1.46
CA THR A 74 -12.06 -1.84 0.34
C THR A 74 -12.80 -2.13 -0.97
N GLU A 75 -13.15 -3.40 -1.24
CA GLU A 75 -13.96 -3.78 -2.41
C GLU A 75 -15.34 -3.14 -2.36
N LEU A 76 -15.97 -3.09 -1.18
CA LEU A 76 -17.25 -2.44 -1.00
C LEU A 76 -17.16 -0.95 -1.38
N ALA A 77 -16.13 -0.24 -0.90
CA ALA A 77 -15.88 1.14 -1.27
C ALA A 77 -15.68 1.30 -2.77
N ALA A 78 -14.87 0.43 -3.39
CA ALA A 78 -14.61 0.46 -4.83
C ALA A 78 -15.89 0.27 -5.67
N TYR A 79 -16.75 -0.65 -5.28
CA TYR A 79 -18.02 -0.87 -5.99
C TYR A 79 -19.00 0.27 -5.83
N VAL A 80 -19.09 0.89 -4.65
CA VAL A 80 -19.92 2.08 -4.42
C VAL A 80 -19.39 3.26 -5.25
N ASP A 81 -18.12 3.54 -5.19
CA ASP A 81 -17.49 4.65 -5.90
C ASP A 81 -17.53 4.47 -7.43
N SER A 82 -17.47 3.23 -7.90
CA SER A 82 -17.62 2.89 -9.32
C SER A 82 -19.09 2.86 -9.79
N GLY A 83 -20.05 3.08 -8.90
CA GLY A 83 -21.48 3.09 -9.22
C GLY A 83 -22.07 1.71 -9.57
N VAL A 84 -21.42 0.63 -9.15
CA VAL A 84 -21.94 -0.75 -9.33
C VAL A 84 -23.20 -0.94 -8.50
N PHE A 85 -23.22 -0.39 -7.29
CA PHE A 85 -24.40 -0.26 -6.43
C PHE A 85 -24.25 0.95 -5.49
N THR A 86 -25.34 1.38 -4.91
CA THR A 86 -25.35 2.51 -3.97
C THR A 86 -24.96 2.08 -2.56
N LEU A 87 -24.55 3.03 -1.73
CA LEU A 87 -24.29 2.77 -0.31
C LEU A 87 -25.54 2.23 0.40
N GLU A 88 -26.75 2.71 0.05
CA GLU A 88 -28.01 2.23 0.61
C GLU A 88 -28.29 0.77 0.24
N GLU A 89 -28.01 0.37 -1.01
CA GLU A 89 -28.08 -1.02 -1.46
C GLU A 89 -27.06 -1.90 -0.72
N ALA A 90 -25.84 -1.40 -0.51
CA ALA A 90 -24.82 -2.08 0.27
C ALA A 90 -25.26 -2.33 1.72
N ILE A 91 -25.82 -1.33 2.37
CA ILE A 91 -26.31 -1.41 3.76
C ILE A 91 -27.53 -2.32 3.90
N SER A 92 -28.51 -2.14 2.98
CA SER A 92 -29.78 -2.90 3.05
C SER A 92 -29.67 -4.32 2.50
N GLY A 93 -28.66 -4.62 1.70
CA GLY A 93 -28.56 -5.87 0.95
C GLY A 93 -29.65 -6.08 -0.10
N LYS A 94 -30.32 -5.00 -0.52
CA LYS A 94 -31.44 -5.05 -1.46
C LYS A 94 -31.15 -4.14 -2.65
N CYS A 95 -31.22 -4.70 -3.85
CA CYS A 95 -31.15 -3.93 -5.08
C CYS A 95 -32.36 -3.01 -5.17
N GLN A 96 -32.13 -1.74 -5.46
CA GLN A 96 -33.16 -0.69 -5.57
C GLN A 96 -33.20 -0.05 -6.97
N SER A 97 -32.17 -0.29 -7.77
CA SER A 97 -31.99 0.24 -9.12
C SER A 97 -31.96 -0.87 -10.17
N GLU A 98 -31.94 -0.49 -11.44
CA GLU A 98 -31.65 -1.45 -12.49
C GLU A 98 -30.24 -2.04 -12.29
N ALA A 99 -30.13 -3.37 -12.43
CA ALA A 99 -28.87 -4.08 -12.24
C ALA A 99 -27.76 -3.50 -13.14
N PHE A 100 -26.63 -3.21 -12.56
CA PHE A 100 -25.42 -2.88 -13.31
C PHE A 100 -25.15 -3.98 -14.35
N LYS A 101 -24.98 -3.57 -15.61
CA LYS A 101 -24.64 -4.51 -16.69
C LYS A 101 -23.17 -4.87 -16.59
N ALA A 102 -22.86 -5.90 -15.82
CA ALA A 102 -21.52 -6.40 -15.70
C ALA A 102 -20.96 -6.86 -17.08
N PRO A 103 -19.67 -6.69 -17.33
CA PRO A 103 -19.01 -7.30 -18.49
C PRO A 103 -19.15 -8.82 -18.44
N SER A 104 -19.03 -9.47 -19.61
CA SER A 104 -19.07 -10.93 -19.66
C SER A 104 -17.96 -11.52 -18.79
N PRO A 105 -18.26 -12.58 -18.01
CA PRO A 105 -17.25 -13.23 -17.19
C PRO A 105 -16.15 -13.83 -18.07
N ILE A 106 -14.91 -13.74 -17.64
CA ILE A 106 -13.78 -14.43 -18.24
C ILE A 106 -13.74 -15.90 -17.78
N SER A 107 -13.14 -16.77 -18.58
CA SER A 107 -12.90 -18.16 -18.18
C SER A 107 -11.86 -18.26 -17.05
N VAL A 108 -11.84 -19.40 -16.36
CA VAL A 108 -10.82 -19.68 -15.33
C VAL A 108 -9.42 -19.63 -15.92
N ASP A 109 -9.22 -20.17 -17.13
CA ASP A 109 -7.91 -20.16 -17.80
C ASP A 109 -7.45 -18.74 -18.13
N GLU A 110 -8.35 -17.86 -18.56
CA GLU A 110 -8.06 -16.45 -18.79
C GLU A 110 -7.72 -15.72 -17.49
N ALA A 111 -8.46 -15.99 -16.41
CA ALA A 111 -8.18 -15.41 -15.09
C ALA A 111 -6.79 -15.82 -14.58
N VAL A 112 -6.46 -17.12 -14.67
CA VAL A 112 -5.14 -17.65 -14.30
C VAL A 112 -4.03 -17.08 -15.17
N ALA A 113 -4.26 -16.96 -16.48
CA ALA A 113 -3.28 -16.37 -17.39
C ALA A 113 -3.04 -14.88 -17.09
N LYS A 114 -4.08 -14.14 -16.75
CA LYS A 114 -3.99 -12.73 -16.35
C LYS A 114 -3.21 -12.59 -15.05
N ASP A 115 -3.49 -13.42 -14.05
CA ASP A 115 -2.79 -13.40 -12.77
C ASP A 115 -1.29 -13.72 -12.90
N ARG A 116 -0.94 -14.71 -13.73
CA ARG A 116 0.47 -15.07 -14.00
C ARG A 116 1.24 -14.02 -14.78
N LYS A 117 0.56 -13.11 -15.48
CA LYS A 117 1.16 -11.99 -16.24
C LYS A 117 1.24 -10.70 -15.45
N ARG A 118 1.15 -10.73 -14.12
CA ARG A 118 1.28 -9.55 -13.27
C ARG A 118 2.71 -9.01 -13.31
N ASP A 119 3.07 -8.38 -14.39
CA ASP A 119 4.25 -7.51 -14.56
C ASP A 119 3.79 -6.04 -14.51
N THR A 120 3.23 -5.63 -13.39
CA THR A 120 2.81 -4.24 -13.21
C THR A 120 4.06 -3.37 -13.14
N ASN A 121 4.28 -2.58 -14.18
CA ASN A 121 5.33 -1.57 -14.18
C ASN A 121 4.80 -0.27 -13.54
N PHE A 122 5.48 0.23 -12.51
CA PHE A 122 5.18 1.49 -11.84
C PHE A 122 6.11 2.62 -12.28
N GLU A 123 6.94 2.41 -13.30
CA GLU A 123 7.77 3.46 -13.87
C GLU A 123 6.89 4.51 -14.56
N VAL A 124 7.08 5.77 -14.17
CA VAL A 124 6.41 6.94 -14.77
C VAL A 124 7.48 7.95 -15.12
N ALA A 125 7.52 8.36 -16.37
CA ALA A 125 8.55 9.30 -16.84
C ALA A 125 8.43 10.67 -16.15
N THR A 126 9.58 11.27 -15.83
CA THR A 126 9.67 12.64 -15.33
C THR A 126 10.68 13.43 -16.13
N THR A 127 10.46 14.75 -16.29
CA THR A 127 11.43 15.68 -16.89
C THR A 127 12.34 16.32 -15.84
N LYS A 128 12.08 16.13 -14.56
CA LYS A 128 12.88 16.65 -13.46
C LYS A 128 14.18 15.85 -13.38
N ALA A 129 15.30 16.51 -13.18
CA ALA A 129 16.57 15.83 -12.89
C ALA A 129 16.55 15.29 -11.45
N PRO A 130 17.20 14.13 -11.18
CA PRO A 130 17.32 13.62 -9.82
C PRO A 130 18.12 14.59 -8.93
N LYS A 131 17.65 14.83 -7.71
CA LYS A 131 18.32 15.71 -6.74
C LYS A 131 19.48 15.04 -6.04
N PHE A 132 19.41 13.70 -5.91
CA PHE A 132 20.39 12.94 -5.16
C PHE A 132 21.10 11.93 -6.02
N THR A 133 22.33 11.60 -5.64
CA THR A 133 23.15 10.54 -6.23
C THR A 133 23.54 9.51 -5.18
N VAL A 134 23.97 8.33 -5.65
CA VAL A 134 24.47 7.28 -4.74
C VAL A 134 25.64 7.80 -3.92
N GLY A 135 25.56 7.62 -2.61
CA GLY A 135 26.54 8.10 -1.62
C GLY A 135 26.13 9.40 -0.93
N ASP A 136 25.13 10.10 -1.41
CA ASP A 136 24.67 11.34 -0.77
C ASP A 136 24.05 11.03 0.60
N SER A 137 24.34 11.89 1.58
CA SER A 137 23.70 11.90 2.88
C SER A 137 22.39 12.69 2.79
N ILE A 138 21.33 12.14 3.33
CA ILE A 138 20.00 12.75 3.35
C ILE A 138 19.38 12.70 4.75
N VAL A 139 18.35 13.48 4.94
CA VAL A 139 17.43 13.36 6.07
C VAL A 139 16.04 13.09 5.53
N ALA A 140 15.36 12.08 6.07
CA ALA A 140 13.97 11.83 5.72
C ALA A 140 13.06 12.94 6.25
N ALA A 141 12.14 13.45 5.44
CA ALA A 141 11.27 14.57 5.79
C ALA A 141 10.51 14.29 7.11
N VAL A 142 10.30 15.33 7.90
CA VAL A 142 9.58 15.24 9.19
C VAL A 142 8.07 15.21 8.96
N THR A 143 7.59 15.99 8.00
CA THR A 143 6.18 16.08 7.67
C THR A 143 5.82 15.09 6.57
N ALA A 144 4.67 14.41 6.76
CA ALA A 144 4.06 13.59 5.73
C ALA A 144 2.74 14.19 5.27
N SER A 145 2.22 13.69 4.15
CA SER A 145 0.89 14.02 3.66
C SER A 145 -0.17 13.78 4.74
N SER A 146 -1.18 14.63 4.80
CA SER A 146 -2.38 14.41 5.61
C SER A 146 -3.28 13.27 5.05
N HIS A 147 -2.97 12.83 3.84
CA HIS A 147 -3.62 11.74 3.15
C HIS A 147 -2.68 10.52 3.06
N HIS A 148 -2.78 9.74 1.98
CA HIS A 148 -1.88 8.62 1.76
C HIS A 148 -0.41 9.06 1.68
N THR A 149 0.49 8.27 2.28
CA THR A 149 1.94 8.43 2.15
C THR A 149 2.64 7.09 2.34
N ARG A 150 3.80 6.93 1.70
CA ARG A 150 4.69 5.78 1.89
C ARG A 150 5.94 6.12 2.70
N LEU A 151 5.95 7.29 3.37
CA LEU A 151 7.00 7.68 4.30
C LEU A 151 6.65 7.20 5.72
N PRO A 152 7.25 6.09 6.21
CA PRO A 152 6.91 5.55 7.52
C PRO A 152 7.42 6.46 8.65
N ALA A 153 6.68 6.51 9.75
CA ALA A 153 6.97 7.42 10.86
C ALA A 153 8.35 7.19 11.48
N TYR A 154 8.82 5.94 11.54
CA TYR A 154 10.06 5.60 12.24
C TYR A 154 11.34 6.14 11.59
N VAL A 155 11.30 6.54 10.29
CA VAL A 155 12.45 7.16 9.62
C VAL A 155 12.36 8.68 9.52
N ARG A 156 11.25 9.30 9.87
CA ARG A 156 11.08 10.76 9.75
C ARG A 156 12.09 11.51 10.59
N GLY A 157 12.74 12.49 9.99
CA GLY A 157 13.82 13.27 10.60
C GLY A 157 15.10 12.47 10.87
N LYS A 158 15.22 11.25 10.34
CA LYS A 158 16.43 10.43 10.50
C LYS A 158 17.36 10.60 9.31
N ALA A 159 18.65 10.62 9.60
CA ALA A 159 19.69 10.66 8.59
C ALA A 159 19.88 9.28 7.95
N GLY A 160 20.12 9.28 6.65
CA GLY A 160 20.39 8.06 5.87
C GLY A 160 21.36 8.34 4.73
N THR A 161 21.73 7.30 4.01
CA THR A 161 22.61 7.39 2.83
C THR A 161 21.93 6.76 1.62
N VAL A 162 21.91 7.47 0.52
CA VAL A 162 21.40 6.96 -0.78
C VAL A 162 22.31 5.84 -1.26
N THR A 163 21.74 4.65 -1.49
CA THR A 163 22.49 3.47 -1.95
C THR A 163 22.18 3.09 -3.39
N THR A 164 20.97 3.40 -3.87
CA THR A 164 20.53 3.09 -5.23
C THR A 164 19.57 4.16 -5.73
N HIS A 165 19.62 4.47 -7.02
CA HIS A 165 18.62 5.26 -7.72
C HIS A 165 17.88 4.36 -8.71
N HIS A 166 16.56 4.22 -8.54
CA HIS A 166 15.72 3.31 -9.32
C HIS A 166 15.06 3.96 -10.54
N GLY A 167 15.42 5.20 -10.87
CA GLY A 167 14.70 5.96 -11.89
C GLY A 167 13.47 6.64 -11.32
N SER A 168 12.48 6.89 -12.16
CA SER A 168 11.26 7.60 -11.78
C SER A 168 10.05 6.66 -11.74
N HIS A 169 9.32 6.70 -10.65
CA HIS A 169 8.16 5.84 -10.39
C HIS A 169 6.95 6.69 -9.99
N SER A 170 5.75 6.14 -10.16
CA SER A 170 4.50 6.75 -9.72
C SER A 170 4.58 7.20 -8.27
N PHE A 171 4.26 8.47 -8.00
CA PHE A 171 4.31 9.04 -6.66
C PHE A 171 3.03 8.67 -5.87
N PRO A 172 3.13 7.89 -4.79
CA PRO A 172 1.99 7.28 -4.12
C PRO A 172 0.97 8.29 -3.58
N ASP A 173 1.46 9.40 -3.00
CA ASP A 173 0.61 10.41 -2.36
C ASP A 173 -0.39 11.03 -3.36
N LEU A 174 0.01 11.21 -4.61
CA LEU A 174 -0.84 11.70 -5.68
C LEU A 174 -1.61 10.57 -6.37
N ASN A 175 -0.96 9.42 -6.56
CA ASN A 175 -1.56 8.26 -7.20
C ASN A 175 -2.78 7.73 -6.42
N ALA A 176 -2.81 7.88 -5.10
CA ALA A 176 -3.98 7.59 -4.26
C ALA A 176 -5.22 8.44 -4.61
N HIS A 177 -5.03 9.56 -5.32
CA HIS A 177 -6.10 10.44 -5.81
C HIS A 177 -6.29 10.32 -7.33
N GLY A 178 -5.72 9.31 -7.97
CA GLY A 178 -5.81 9.11 -9.42
C GLY A 178 -4.96 10.09 -10.23
N ILE A 179 -4.02 10.81 -9.60
CA ILE A 179 -3.11 11.73 -10.27
C ILE A 179 -1.79 11.01 -10.52
N GLU A 180 -1.45 10.80 -11.79
CA GLU A 180 -0.17 10.20 -12.18
C GLU A 180 0.93 11.27 -12.21
N GLU A 181 1.90 11.14 -11.32
CA GLU A 181 3.13 11.94 -11.31
C GLU A 181 4.33 11.02 -11.10
N GLY A 182 5.34 11.13 -11.97
CA GLY A 182 6.62 10.44 -11.79
C GLY A 182 7.57 11.22 -10.88
N GLN A 183 8.09 10.57 -9.86
CA GLN A 183 9.16 11.09 -9.01
C GLN A 183 10.32 10.10 -8.91
N HIS A 184 11.53 10.60 -8.72
CA HIS A 184 12.70 9.77 -8.51
C HIS A 184 12.56 8.95 -7.23
N LEU A 185 12.91 7.67 -7.33
CA LEU A 185 12.86 6.68 -6.24
C LEU A 185 14.28 6.26 -5.89
N TYR A 186 14.60 6.24 -4.60
CA TYR A 186 15.92 5.90 -4.09
C TYR A 186 15.82 4.85 -3.00
N SER A 187 16.71 3.85 -3.02
CA SER A 187 16.98 3.06 -1.80
C SER A 187 17.88 3.87 -0.89
N VAL A 188 17.45 4.01 0.36
CA VAL A 188 18.17 4.72 1.42
C VAL A 188 18.48 3.75 2.55
N ALA A 189 19.74 3.74 2.99
CA ALA A 189 20.24 2.96 4.11
C ALA A 189 20.19 3.80 5.39
N PHE A 190 19.57 3.26 6.44
CA PHE A 190 19.52 3.83 7.78
C PHE A 190 20.17 2.86 8.77
N LYS A 191 20.93 3.35 9.76
CA LYS A 191 21.41 2.52 10.86
C LYS A 191 20.30 2.25 11.86
N ALA A 192 20.18 1.00 12.31
CA ALA A 192 19.16 0.61 13.29
C ALA A 192 19.29 1.43 14.59
N GLY A 193 20.51 1.71 15.07
CA GLY A 193 20.78 2.51 16.25
C GLY A 193 20.31 3.98 16.15
N ASP A 194 20.18 4.52 14.93
CA ASP A 194 19.63 5.86 14.71
C ASP A 194 18.10 5.83 14.67
N LEU A 195 17.50 4.69 14.35
CA LEU A 195 16.05 4.51 14.30
C LEU A 195 15.45 4.15 15.66
N TRP A 196 16.08 3.21 16.40
CA TRP A 196 15.56 2.65 17.66
C TRP A 196 16.63 2.61 18.73
N LEU A 197 16.27 3.10 19.93
CA LEU A 197 17.19 3.15 21.08
C LEU A 197 17.47 1.77 21.70
N ASP A 198 16.57 0.83 21.48
CA ASP A 198 16.56 -0.51 22.08
C ASP A 198 16.79 -1.64 21.05
N CYS A 199 17.38 -1.31 19.89
CA CYS A 199 17.74 -2.32 18.91
C CYS A 199 18.84 -3.25 19.44
N GLU A 200 18.79 -4.56 19.10
CA GLU A 200 19.77 -5.54 19.53
C GLU A 200 21.19 -5.25 18.97
N ASN A 201 21.26 -4.77 17.74
CA ASN A 201 22.50 -4.41 17.08
C ASN A 201 22.37 -3.04 16.39
N ALA A 202 23.03 -2.04 16.94
CA ALA A 202 22.97 -0.67 16.44
C ALA A 202 23.59 -0.49 15.04
N ASP A 203 24.45 -1.42 14.63
CA ASP A 203 25.13 -1.40 13.32
C ASP A 203 24.32 -2.07 12.20
N ASP A 204 23.19 -2.71 12.51
CA ASP A 204 22.30 -3.25 11.50
C ASP A 204 21.80 -2.13 10.59
N VAL A 205 21.62 -2.48 9.31
CA VAL A 205 21.19 -1.51 8.28
C VAL A 205 19.81 -1.84 7.77
N ILE A 206 18.95 -0.85 7.81
CA ILE A 206 17.58 -0.92 7.30
C ILE A 206 17.53 -0.16 5.98
N TYR A 207 17.09 -0.83 4.93
CA TYR A 207 16.92 -0.24 3.61
C TYR A 207 15.46 0.08 3.34
N LEU A 208 15.21 1.27 2.80
CA LEU A 208 13.88 1.71 2.39
C LEU A 208 13.94 2.37 1.02
N ASP A 209 12.94 2.09 0.20
CA ASP A 209 12.72 2.79 -1.05
C ASP A 209 11.84 4.01 -0.79
N LEU A 210 12.41 5.20 -0.99
CA LEU A 210 11.80 6.49 -0.68
C LEU A 210 11.80 7.40 -1.90
N TRP A 211 10.66 8.06 -2.14
CA TRP A 211 10.53 9.05 -3.22
C TRP A 211 11.22 10.35 -2.86
N GLU A 212 11.69 11.06 -3.89
CA GLU A 212 12.48 12.29 -3.75
C GLU A 212 11.84 13.34 -2.84
N SER A 213 10.50 13.47 -2.88
CA SER A 213 9.76 14.40 -2.01
C SER A 213 9.84 14.07 -0.52
N TYR A 214 10.23 12.86 -0.18
CA TYR A 214 10.41 12.43 1.21
C TYR A 214 11.82 12.68 1.73
N LEU A 215 12.72 13.24 0.92
CA LEU A 215 14.14 13.38 1.21
C LEU A 215 14.56 14.86 1.17
N GLU A 216 15.36 15.23 2.16
CA GLU A 216 16.01 16.54 2.26
C GLU A 216 17.53 16.35 2.28
N PRO A 217 18.34 17.29 1.77
CA PRO A 217 19.78 17.25 1.98
C PRO A 217 20.13 17.26 3.47
N ALA A 218 21.15 16.49 3.89
CA ALA A 218 21.60 16.41 5.28
C ALA A 218 22.40 17.67 5.69
#